data_45ae7f150bd616d007478266b9910615
#
_entry.id   45ae7f150bd616d007478266b9910615
#
_cell.length_a   1.000
_cell.length_b   1.000
_cell.length_c   1.000
_cell.angle_alpha   90.00
_cell.angle_beta   90.00
_cell.angle_gamma   90.00
#
_symmetry.space_group_name_H-M   'P 1'
#
loop_
_entity.id
_entity.type
_entity.pdbx_description
1 polymer ?
#
loop_
_entity_poly.entity_id
_entity_poly.type
_entity_poly.pdbx_seq_one_letter_code
_entity_poly.pdbx_strand_id
1 'polypeptide(L)'
;MITPRQAFLTLEYDGKDISSDIRKDVENFTYTDSGSDSSDSLSIKVNAMDHKWIDSWMPDKEAVLHPTLCTTNWIVQGDRTVLDCGTLVVDDLSFSACPDVLTIGAVARPNGTSVHEKNREQGWKNTSIKRIAETIAGRYGLECKMDAEDVSVALKEQDDNDSSFLQKICSTYGLILKTYRNKI
;
A
#
# COMPACT_ATOMS: atom_id res chain seq x y z
N MET A 1 7.53 -37.47 -6.48
CA MET A 1 6.35 -36.87 -7.14
C MET A 1 6.68 -35.40 -7.32
N ILE A 2 6.60 -34.86 -8.53
CA ILE A 2 6.91 -33.43 -8.77
C ILE A 2 5.66 -32.65 -8.40
N THR A 3 5.76 -31.76 -7.43
CA THR A 3 4.68 -30.88 -7.02
C THR A 3 4.64 -29.67 -7.98
N PRO A 4 3.47 -29.27 -8.50
CA PRO A 4 3.36 -28.15 -9.43
C PRO A 4 3.76 -26.83 -8.77
N ARG A 5 4.13 -25.85 -9.59
CA ARG A 5 4.28 -24.46 -9.17
C ARG A 5 2.93 -23.90 -8.77
N GLN A 6 2.90 -23.19 -7.66
CA GLN A 6 1.66 -22.56 -7.17
C GLN A 6 1.95 -21.13 -6.72
N ALA A 7 1.02 -20.25 -6.99
CA ALA A 7 0.94 -18.91 -6.42
C ALA A 7 -0.43 -18.74 -5.77
N PHE A 8 -0.48 -18.18 -4.58
CA PHE A 8 -1.72 -17.94 -3.87
C PHE A 8 -1.62 -16.68 -3.01
N LEU A 9 -2.77 -16.07 -2.79
CA LEU A 9 -2.97 -14.94 -1.92
C LEU A 9 -3.43 -15.42 -0.55
N THR A 10 -2.82 -14.91 0.52
CA THR A 10 -3.41 -14.91 1.85
C THR A 10 -3.84 -13.49 2.18
N LEU A 11 -4.99 -13.33 2.81
CA LEU A 11 -5.61 -12.03 3.03
C LEU A 11 -6.23 -11.94 4.42
N GLU A 12 -5.80 -10.94 5.17
CA GLU A 12 -6.53 -10.49 6.34
C GLU A 12 -7.38 -9.26 5.98
N TYR A 13 -8.63 -9.27 6.39
CA TYR A 13 -9.62 -8.21 6.25
C TYR A 13 -10.00 -7.70 7.63
N ASP A 14 -9.71 -6.43 7.94
CA ASP A 14 -9.91 -5.82 9.26
C ASP A 14 -9.38 -6.69 10.42
N GLY A 15 -8.19 -7.28 10.22
CA GLY A 15 -7.52 -8.13 11.21
C GLY A 15 -8.04 -9.56 11.30
N LYS A 16 -8.97 -9.96 10.44
CA LYS A 16 -9.49 -11.33 10.35
C LYS A 16 -8.94 -12.04 9.11
N ASP A 17 -8.31 -13.19 9.30
CA ASP A 17 -7.86 -14.04 8.19
C ASP A 17 -9.07 -14.63 7.45
N ILE A 18 -9.21 -14.28 6.18
CA ILE A 18 -10.24 -14.76 5.26
C ILE A 18 -9.68 -15.60 4.10
N SER A 19 -8.41 -15.95 4.18
CA SER A 19 -7.66 -16.59 3.08
C SER A 19 -8.32 -17.89 2.59
N SER A 20 -8.81 -18.73 3.52
CA SER A 20 -9.48 -19.98 3.18
C SER A 20 -10.83 -19.76 2.51
N ASP A 21 -11.56 -18.73 2.94
CA ASP A 21 -12.93 -18.45 2.51
C ASP A 21 -12.98 -17.87 1.10
N ILE A 22 -11.95 -17.09 0.71
CA ILE A 22 -11.89 -16.44 -0.60
C ILE A 22 -11.16 -17.27 -1.67
N ARG A 23 -10.39 -18.28 -1.25
CA ARG A 23 -9.44 -18.99 -2.12
C ARG A 23 -10.07 -19.56 -3.40
N LYS A 24 -11.30 -20.03 -3.31
CA LYS A 24 -12.02 -20.59 -4.46
C LYS A 24 -12.58 -19.53 -5.41
N ASP A 25 -12.76 -18.31 -4.92
CA ASP A 25 -13.40 -17.24 -5.65
C ASP A 25 -12.38 -16.29 -6.30
N VAL A 26 -11.15 -16.24 -5.77
CA VAL A 26 -10.08 -15.40 -6.36
C VAL A 26 -9.67 -15.96 -7.71
N GLU A 27 -9.94 -15.20 -8.77
CA GLU A 27 -9.53 -15.51 -10.15
C GLU A 27 -8.16 -14.93 -10.49
N ASN A 28 -7.90 -13.72 -10.00
CA ASN A 28 -6.65 -13.03 -10.26
C ASN A 28 -6.35 -12.06 -9.13
N PHE A 29 -5.07 -11.81 -8.90
CA PHE A 29 -4.59 -10.72 -8.07
C PHE A 29 -3.33 -10.10 -8.69
N THR A 30 -3.21 -8.79 -8.55
CA THR A 30 -2.05 -8.03 -9.02
C THR A 30 -1.63 -7.08 -7.92
N TYR A 31 -0.40 -7.21 -7.44
CA TYR A 31 0.21 -6.24 -6.54
C TYR A 31 1.23 -5.42 -7.31
N THR A 32 1.15 -4.11 -7.19
CA THR A 32 2.10 -3.17 -7.79
C THR A 32 2.85 -2.47 -6.68
N ASP A 33 4.15 -2.75 -6.57
CA ASP A 33 5.09 -2.05 -5.70
C ASP A 33 5.62 -0.84 -6.48
N SER A 34 5.17 0.35 -6.10
CA SER A 34 5.54 1.60 -6.75
C SER A 34 6.83 2.15 -6.17
N GLY A 35 7.81 2.44 -7.03
CA GLY A 35 9.12 2.92 -6.60
C GLY A 35 9.12 4.37 -6.10
N SER A 36 8.30 5.23 -6.72
CA SER A 36 8.21 6.66 -6.38
C SER A 36 6.89 7.24 -6.85
N ASP A 37 6.48 8.34 -6.25
CA ASP A 37 5.38 9.21 -6.68
C ASP A 37 3.97 8.59 -6.72
N SER A 38 3.82 7.33 -6.36
CA SER A 38 2.54 6.66 -6.25
C SER A 38 2.54 5.66 -5.10
N SER A 39 1.37 5.40 -4.55
CA SER A 39 1.19 4.38 -3.51
C SER A 39 1.22 2.98 -4.11
N ASP A 40 1.70 2.03 -3.33
CA ASP A 40 1.54 0.62 -3.69
C ASP A 40 0.05 0.29 -3.82
N SER A 41 -0.28 -0.61 -4.73
CA SER A 41 -1.66 -0.96 -5.01
C SER A 41 -1.87 -2.46 -5.16
N LEU A 42 -3.06 -2.92 -4.83
CA LEU A 42 -3.52 -4.28 -5.03
C LEU A 42 -4.84 -4.26 -5.79
N SER A 43 -4.96 -5.12 -6.77
CA SER A 43 -6.21 -5.43 -7.45
C SER A 43 -6.51 -6.91 -7.29
N ILE A 44 -7.66 -7.24 -6.75
CA ILE A 44 -8.14 -8.61 -6.60
C ILE A 44 -9.41 -8.77 -7.44
N LYS A 45 -9.43 -9.76 -8.32
CA LYS A 45 -10.64 -10.16 -9.06
C LYS A 45 -11.21 -11.41 -8.44
N VAL A 46 -12.47 -11.35 -8.04
CA VAL A 46 -13.20 -12.49 -7.48
C VAL A 46 -14.41 -12.84 -8.33
N ASN A 47 -14.64 -14.12 -8.48
CA ASN A 47 -15.86 -14.63 -9.10
C ASN A 47 -17.05 -14.29 -8.21
N ALA A 48 -18.04 -13.61 -8.78
CA ALA A 48 -19.23 -13.15 -8.07
C ALA A 48 -20.52 -13.85 -8.51
N MET A 49 -20.43 -14.98 -9.22
CA MET A 49 -21.58 -15.68 -9.78
C MET A 49 -22.55 -16.22 -8.72
N ASP A 50 -22.09 -16.48 -7.50
CA ASP A 50 -22.92 -16.90 -6.38
C ASP A 50 -23.58 -15.73 -5.62
N HIS A 51 -23.41 -14.51 -6.11
CA HIS A 51 -23.92 -13.24 -5.57
C HIS A 51 -23.44 -12.87 -4.15
N LYS A 52 -22.68 -13.71 -3.46
CA LYS A 52 -22.21 -13.39 -2.10
C LYS A 52 -21.36 -12.11 -2.05
N TRP A 53 -20.56 -11.84 -3.10
CA TRP A 53 -19.67 -10.70 -3.21
C TRP A 53 -20.36 -9.36 -3.50
N ILE A 54 -21.64 -9.39 -3.87
CA ILE A 54 -22.48 -8.20 -4.06
C ILE A 54 -23.53 -8.05 -2.96
N ASP A 55 -23.54 -8.96 -1.99
CA ASP A 55 -24.43 -8.97 -0.85
C ASP A 55 -23.63 -9.08 0.46
N SER A 56 -23.62 -10.22 1.11
CA SER A 56 -23.09 -10.40 2.48
C SER A 56 -21.54 -10.28 2.58
N TRP A 57 -20.84 -10.44 1.48
CA TRP A 57 -19.36 -10.37 1.38
C TRP A 57 -18.86 -9.16 0.59
N MET A 58 -19.74 -8.21 0.32
CA MET A 58 -19.30 -6.97 -0.34
C MET A 58 -18.34 -6.21 0.58
N PRO A 59 -17.10 -5.94 0.13
CA PRO A 59 -16.15 -5.23 0.97
C PRO A 59 -16.60 -3.79 1.24
N ASP A 60 -16.34 -3.32 2.44
CA ASP A 60 -16.53 -1.90 2.76
C ASP A 60 -15.40 -1.06 2.15
N LYS A 61 -15.74 0.13 1.67
CA LYS A 61 -14.71 1.13 1.35
C LYS A 61 -13.98 1.51 2.62
N GLU A 62 -12.67 1.71 2.48
CA GLU A 62 -11.75 2.00 3.59
C GLU A 62 -11.47 0.82 4.54
N ALA A 63 -12.01 -0.37 4.28
CA ALA A 63 -11.61 -1.58 5.00
C ALA A 63 -10.10 -1.83 4.85
N VAL A 64 -9.49 -2.33 5.91
CA VAL A 64 -8.04 -2.55 5.97
C VAL A 64 -7.71 -3.96 5.52
N LEU A 65 -6.83 -4.07 4.54
CA LEU A 65 -6.32 -5.32 3.99
C LEU A 65 -4.84 -5.52 4.35
N HIS A 66 -4.48 -6.76 4.75
CA HIS A 66 -3.10 -7.21 4.84
C HIS A 66 -2.89 -8.40 3.89
N PRO A 67 -2.56 -8.14 2.63
CA PRO A 67 -2.31 -9.20 1.66
C PRO A 67 -0.88 -9.73 1.77
N THR A 68 -0.73 -11.03 1.61
CA THR A 68 0.57 -11.70 1.50
C THR A 68 0.54 -12.62 0.30
N LEU A 69 1.50 -12.43 -0.60
CA LEU A 69 1.65 -13.26 -1.80
C LEU A 69 2.62 -14.40 -1.51
N CYS A 70 2.19 -15.62 -1.76
CA CYS A 70 3.00 -16.82 -1.55
C CYS A 70 3.21 -17.55 -2.87
N THR A 71 4.45 -17.94 -3.13
CA THR A 71 4.77 -18.87 -4.23
C THR A 71 5.46 -20.11 -3.68
N THR A 72 5.20 -21.26 -4.31
CA THR A 72 5.84 -22.53 -3.96
C THR A 72 6.32 -23.25 -5.21
N ASN A 73 7.45 -23.96 -5.09
CA ASN A 73 8.07 -24.72 -6.17
C ASN A 73 8.39 -23.87 -7.43
N TRP A 74 8.73 -22.59 -7.24
CA TRP A 74 8.94 -21.65 -8.35
C TRP A 74 10.32 -21.76 -8.96
N ILE A 75 11.36 -21.77 -8.13
CA ILE A 75 12.77 -21.88 -8.54
C ILE A 75 13.23 -23.32 -8.44
N VAL A 76 13.06 -23.94 -7.28
CA VAL A 76 13.40 -25.33 -7.00
C VAL A 76 12.25 -26.04 -6.30
N GLN A 77 12.24 -27.38 -6.39
CA GLN A 77 11.25 -28.20 -5.69
C GLN A 77 11.36 -28.00 -4.18
N GLY A 78 10.26 -27.61 -3.55
CA GLY A 78 10.18 -27.38 -2.10
C GLY A 78 10.49 -25.93 -1.67
N ASP A 79 10.84 -25.03 -2.58
CA ASP A 79 11.00 -23.62 -2.24
C ASP A 79 9.65 -22.97 -1.88
N ARG A 80 9.74 -21.95 -1.05
CA ARG A 80 8.60 -21.09 -0.70
C ARG A 80 9.10 -19.66 -0.57
N THR A 81 8.52 -18.77 -1.37
CA THR A 81 8.73 -17.32 -1.25
C THR A 81 7.48 -16.65 -0.73
N VAL A 82 7.65 -15.71 0.18
CA VAL A 82 6.56 -14.95 0.80
C VAL A 82 6.86 -13.48 0.62
N LEU A 83 5.93 -12.75 0.02
CA LEU A 83 5.95 -11.30 -0.10
C LEU A 83 4.80 -10.73 0.73
N ASP A 84 5.14 -10.07 1.82
CA ASP A 84 4.21 -9.29 2.62
C ASP A 84 4.01 -7.93 1.93
N CYS A 85 2.80 -7.66 1.46
CA CYS A 85 2.48 -6.43 0.74
C CYS A 85 2.15 -5.24 1.66
N GLY A 86 2.24 -5.43 2.98
CA GLY A 86 1.95 -4.38 3.96
C GLY A 86 0.46 -4.14 4.16
N THR A 87 0.11 -2.95 4.62
CA THR A 87 -1.27 -2.54 4.89
C THR A 87 -1.80 -1.72 3.73
N LEU A 88 -2.92 -2.15 3.19
CA LEU A 88 -3.64 -1.46 2.13
C LEU A 88 -5.07 -1.15 2.58
N VAL A 89 -5.67 -0.17 1.97
CA VAL A 89 -7.05 0.25 2.27
C VAL A 89 -7.88 0.13 1.00
N VAL A 90 -9.05 -0.47 1.09
CA VAL A 90 -9.99 -0.59 -0.04
C VAL A 90 -10.39 0.80 -0.52
N ASP A 91 -10.11 1.09 -1.78
CA ASP A 91 -10.33 2.41 -2.40
C ASP A 91 -11.40 2.35 -3.49
N ASP A 92 -11.37 1.31 -4.31
CA ASP A 92 -12.28 1.15 -5.43
C ASP A 92 -12.90 -0.25 -5.48
N LEU A 93 -14.18 -0.28 -5.85
CA LEU A 93 -14.93 -1.49 -6.09
C LEU A 93 -15.62 -1.36 -7.44
N SER A 94 -15.33 -2.27 -8.34
CA SER A 94 -16.00 -2.31 -9.64
C SER A 94 -16.57 -3.69 -9.93
N PHE A 95 -17.81 -3.70 -10.41
CA PHE A 95 -18.51 -4.91 -10.78
C PHE A 95 -18.70 -4.97 -12.29
N SER A 96 -18.44 -6.13 -12.87
CA SER A 96 -18.73 -6.43 -14.27
C SER A 96 -19.60 -7.67 -14.35
N ALA A 97 -20.55 -7.66 -15.29
CA ALA A 97 -21.42 -8.81 -15.57
C ALA A 97 -20.97 -9.56 -16.84
N CYS A 98 -21.34 -10.83 -16.93
CA CYS A 98 -21.12 -11.74 -18.06
C CYS A 98 -19.63 -11.98 -18.41
N PRO A 99 -18.84 -12.62 -17.54
CA PRO A 99 -19.19 -13.22 -16.24
C PRO A 99 -19.27 -12.19 -15.11
N ASP A 100 -19.96 -12.54 -14.03
CA ASP A 100 -20.07 -11.72 -12.83
C ASP A 100 -18.75 -11.76 -12.06
N VAL A 101 -18.02 -10.64 -12.08
CA VAL A 101 -16.72 -10.45 -11.44
C VAL A 101 -16.74 -9.17 -10.63
N LEU A 102 -16.37 -9.26 -9.36
CA LEU A 102 -16.06 -8.10 -8.54
C LEU A 102 -14.53 -7.86 -8.59
N THR A 103 -14.13 -6.64 -8.89
CA THR A 103 -12.75 -6.19 -8.75
C THR A 103 -12.64 -5.30 -7.52
N ILE A 104 -11.76 -5.69 -6.60
CA ILE A 104 -11.46 -4.97 -5.38
C ILE A 104 -10.13 -4.28 -5.58
N GLY A 105 -10.12 -2.95 -5.61
CA GLY A 105 -8.93 -2.11 -5.65
C GLY A 105 -8.57 -1.64 -4.25
N ALA A 106 -7.30 -1.77 -3.87
CA ALA A 106 -6.79 -1.28 -2.60
C ALA A 106 -5.44 -0.57 -2.81
N VAL A 107 -5.19 0.46 -2.01
CA VAL A 107 -3.98 1.28 -2.07
C VAL A 107 -3.32 1.38 -0.70
N ALA A 108 -1.99 1.46 -0.70
CA ALA A 108 -1.26 1.71 0.54
C ALA A 108 -1.57 3.13 1.02
N ARG A 109 -2.13 3.22 2.22
CA ARG A 109 -2.33 4.50 2.91
C ARG A 109 -1.67 4.42 4.30
N PRO A 110 -1.03 5.50 4.76
CA PRO A 110 -0.60 5.58 6.15
C PRO A 110 -1.81 5.42 7.07
N ASN A 111 -1.70 4.57 8.08
CA ASN A 111 -2.78 4.27 9.00
C ASN A 111 -3.46 5.53 9.55
N GLY A 112 -4.72 5.75 9.18
CA GLY A 112 -5.67 6.62 9.89
C GLY A 112 -5.47 8.11 9.78
N THR A 113 -4.60 8.61 8.89
CA THR A 113 -4.32 10.04 8.81
C THR A 113 -4.23 10.55 7.39
N SER A 114 -5.01 11.56 7.13
CA SER A 114 -5.01 12.34 5.90
C SER A 114 -3.73 13.20 5.78
N VAL A 115 -2.59 12.56 5.51
CA VAL A 115 -1.33 13.26 5.18
C VAL A 115 -1.52 14.19 3.97
N HIS A 116 -2.59 13.93 3.20
CA HIS A 116 -2.94 14.67 1.99
C HIS A 116 -3.98 15.78 2.18
N GLU A 117 -4.61 15.91 3.35
CA GLU A 117 -5.82 16.75 3.47
C GLU A 117 -5.58 18.17 3.97
N LYS A 118 -4.50 18.47 4.67
CA LYS A 118 -4.28 19.79 5.24
C LYS A 118 -3.09 20.48 4.60
N ASN A 119 -3.35 21.57 3.88
CA ASN A 119 -2.31 22.52 3.53
C ASN A 119 -1.78 23.18 4.80
N ARG A 120 -0.48 23.37 4.85
CA ARG A 120 0.23 24.01 5.97
C ARG A 120 1.13 25.10 5.46
N GLU A 121 1.07 26.24 6.11
CA GLU A 121 2.04 27.29 5.93
C GLU A 121 3.10 27.16 7.02
N GLN A 122 4.29 26.73 6.64
CA GLN A 122 5.41 26.54 7.57
C GLN A 122 6.74 26.88 6.92
N GLY A 123 7.53 27.73 7.60
CA GLY A 123 8.92 27.99 7.21
C GLY A 123 9.89 27.02 7.89
N TRP A 124 10.72 26.37 7.09
CA TRP A 124 11.80 25.50 7.55
C TRP A 124 13.13 26.22 7.35
N LYS A 125 13.84 26.54 8.47
CA LYS A 125 15.09 27.31 8.46
C LYS A 125 16.21 26.54 9.14
N ASN A 126 17.41 26.58 8.56
CA ASN A 126 18.62 25.96 9.12
C ASN A 126 18.38 24.53 9.62
N THR A 127 17.85 23.69 8.77
CA THR A 127 17.46 22.31 9.07
C THR A 127 18.03 21.34 8.03
N SER A 128 17.60 20.09 8.05
CA SER A 128 17.97 19.10 7.05
C SER A 128 16.72 18.37 6.55
N ILE A 129 16.85 17.70 5.39
CA ILE A 129 15.75 16.93 4.81
C ILE A 129 15.29 15.83 5.77
N LYS A 130 16.23 15.12 6.39
CA LYS A 130 15.94 14.10 7.38
C LYS A 130 15.11 14.65 8.54
N ARG A 131 15.49 15.80 9.10
CA ARG A 131 14.78 16.42 10.21
C ARG A 131 13.38 16.92 9.82
N ILE A 132 13.22 17.40 8.60
CA ILE A 132 11.92 17.76 8.04
C ILE A 132 11.04 16.50 7.96
N ALA A 133 11.56 15.42 7.35
CA ALA A 133 10.84 14.16 7.20
C ALA A 133 10.47 13.54 8.56
N GLU A 134 11.40 13.49 9.51
CA GLU A 134 11.14 13.03 10.89
C GLU A 134 10.04 13.83 11.58
N THR A 135 10.06 15.17 11.42
CA THR A 135 9.05 16.04 12.03
C THR A 135 7.68 15.80 11.42
N ILE A 136 7.61 15.66 10.10
CA ILE A 136 6.36 15.38 9.40
C ILE A 136 5.88 13.97 9.73
N ALA A 137 6.75 12.95 9.68
CA ALA A 137 6.40 11.58 10.07
C ALA A 137 5.83 11.51 11.49
N GLY A 138 6.46 12.21 12.42
CA GLY A 138 6.01 12.27 13.82
C GLY A 138 4.59 12.84 14.01
N ARG A 139 4.13 13.75 13.12
CA ARG A 139 2.76 14.28 13.15
C ARG A 139 1.70 13.19 12.89
N TYR A 140 2.09 12.18 12.14
CA TYR A 140 1.21 11.09 11.71
C TYR A 140 1.54 9.75 12.37
N GLY A 141 2.41 9.76 13.39
CA GLY A 141 2.81 8.52 14.07
C GLY A 141 3.58 7.55 13.17
N LEU A 142 4.21 8.06 12.10
CA LEU A 142 5.02 7.27 11.19
C LEU A 142 6.48 7.26 11.62
N GLU A 143 7.19 6.18 11.34
CA GLU A 143 8.64 6.10 11.47
C GLU A 143 9.32 6.65 10.21
N CYS A 144 10.29 7.55 10.37
CA CYS A 144 11.11 8.02 9.25
C CYS A 144 12.38 7.18 9.14
N LYS A 145 12.61 6.60 7.95
CA LYS A 145 13.83 5.88 7.62
C LYS A 145 14.47 6.51 6.39
N MET A 146 15.68 7.01 6.52
CA MET A 146 16.43 7.61 5.42
C MET A 146 17.69 6.77 5.16
N ASP A 147 17.79 6.20 3.97
CA ASP A 147 18.92 5.37 3.52
C ASP A 147 19.87 6.18 2.60
N ALA A 148 19.82 7.52 2.64
CA ALA A 148 20.67 8.42 1.87
C ALA A 148 21.41 9.41 2.79
N GLU A 149 22.42 10.08 2.26
CA GLU A 149 23.10 11.16 2.96
C GLU A 149 22.13 12.31 3.24
N ASP A 150 22.18 12.84 4.47
CA ASP A 150 21.31 13.94 4.86
C ASP A 150 21.78 15.26 4.21
N VAL A 151 20.84 16.03 3.70
CA VAL A 151 21.12 17.29 3.00
C VAL A 151 20.64 18.46 3.81
N SER A 152 21.54 19.42 4.05
CA SER A 152 21.22 20.67 4.76
C SER A 152 20.33 21.58 3.93
N VAL A 153 19.34 22.17 4.56
CA VAL A 153 18.37 23.09 3.97
C VAL A 153 18.43 24.41 4.72
N ALA A 154 18.86 25.48 4.04
CA ALA A 154 18.97 26.80 4.65
C ALA A 154 17.59 27.44 4.89
N LEU A 155 16.73 27.40 3.89
CA LEU A 155 15.35 27.90 3.94
C LEU A 155 14.48 27.16 2.95
N LYS A 156 13.33 26.69 3.39
CA LYS A 156 12.22 26.20 2.54
C LYS A 156 10.90 26.63 3.13
N GLU A 157 10.00 27.04 2.29
CA GLU A 157 8.63 27.37 2.66
C GLU A 157 7.72 26.22 2.19
N GLN A 158 6.82 25.83 3.06
CA GLN A 158 5.78 24.87 2.80
C GLN A 158 4.46 25.63 2.73
N ASP A 159 3.76 25.48 1.62
CA ASP A 159 2.43 26.04 1.34
C ASP A 159 1.43 24.95 0.91
N ASP A 160 1.89 23.71 0.83
CA ASP A 160 1.14 22.53 0.46
C ASP A 160 0.85 21.62 1.67
N ASN A 161 0.14 20.52 1.40
CA ASN A 161 0.05 19.42 2.35
C ASN A 161 1.41 18.74 2.58
N ASP A 162 1.55 18.09 3.72
CA ASP A 162 2.81 17.50 4.17
C ASP A 162 3.37 16.45 3.18
N SER A 163 2.51 15.67 2.52
CA SER A 163 2.94 14.67 1.53
C SER A 163 3.51 15.32 0.27
N SER A 164 2.77 16.25 -0.33
CA SER A 164 3.20 16.97 -1.53
C SER A 164 4.49 17.76 -1.29
N PHE A 165 4.62 18.36 -0.12
CA PHE A 165 5.82 19.08 0.26
C PHE A 165 7.03 18.15 0.38
N LEU A 166 6.88 17.00 1.09
CA LEU A 166 7.97 16.01 1.19
C LEU A 166 8.37 15.48 -0.18
N GLN A 167 7.40 15.19 -1.03
CA GLN A 167 7.66 14.71 -2.38
C GLN A 167 8.44 15.72 -3.22
N LYS A 168 8.03 17.01 -3.18
CA LYS A 168 8.73 18.10 -3.86
C LYS A 168 10.16 18.29 -3.36
N ILE A 169 10.37 18.26 -2.03
CA ILE A 169 11.72 18.46 -1.48
C ILE A 169 12.61 17.26 -1.79
N CYS A 170 12.13 16.03 -1.64
CA CYS A 170 12.86 14.82 -1.98
C CYS A 170 13.27 14.83 -3.46
N SER A 171 12.32 15.07 -4.36
CA SER A 171 12.59 15.17 -5.80
C SER A 171 13.62 16.26 -6.14
N THR A 172 13.55 17.41 -5.48
CA THR A 172 14.52 18.52 -5.71
C THR A 172 15.96 18.10 -5.41
N TYR A 173 16.16 17.20 -4.45
CA TYR A 173 17.49 16.73 -4.04
C TYR A 173 17.82 15.32 -4.55
N GLY A 174 17.04 14.80 -5.50
CA GLY A 174 17.26 13.47 -6.11
C GLY A 174 16.99 12.31 -5.18
N LEU A 175 16.18 12.52 -4.14
CA LEU A 175 15.73 11.50 -3.20
C LEU A 175 14.37 10.96 -3.65
N ILE A 176 14.12 9.69 -3.35
CA ILE A 176 12.84 9.02 -3.58
C ILE A 176 12.11 8.92 -2.24
N LEU A 177 10.89 9.44 -2.18
CA LEU A 177 10.00 9.28 -1.05
C LEU A 177 9.15 8.03 -1.26
N LYS A 178 9.16 7.12 -0.31
CA LYS A 178 8.28 5.95 -0.32
C LYS A 178 7.58 5.81 1.03
N THR A 179 6.28 5.63 0.99
CA THR A 179 5.49 5.25 2.17
C THR A 179 5.26 3.76 2.14
N TYR A 180 5.74 3.05 3.15
CA TYR A 180 5.59 1.60 3.25
C TYR A 180 5.25 1.19 4.69
N ARG A 181 4.15 0.49 4.88
CA ARG A 181 3.61 0.18 6.22
C ARG A 181 3.43 1.47 7.03
N ASN A 182 4.02 1.54 8.21
CA ASN A 182 3.97 2.73 9.09
C ASN A 182 5.26 3.56 9.01
N LYS A 183 5.92 3.60 7.85
CA LYS A 183 7.20 4.28 7.61
C LYS A 183 7.15 5.17 6.37
N ILE A 184 7.95 6.20 6.39
CA ILE A 184 8.31 7.03 5.25
C ILE A 184 9.82 7.12 5.09
#